data_7ddda0da3cc66d077e50c51f48774a50
#
_entry.id   7ddda0da3cc66d077e50c51f48774a50
#
_cell.length_a   1.000
_cell.length_b   1.000
_cell.length_c   1.000
_cell.angle_alpha   90.00
_cell.angle_beta   90.00
_cell.angle_gamma   90.00
#
_symmetry.space_group_name_H-M   'P 1'
#
loop_
_entity.id
_entity.type
_entity.pdbx_description
1 polymer ?
#
loop_
_entity_poly.entity_id
_entity_poly.type
_entity_poly.pdbx_seq_one_letter_code
_entity_poly.pdbx_strand_id
1 'polypeptide(L)'
;MTTPSQEIYAFMHLSLSDMERVLNSIRMIEGTTDEYLKEALFRDAVISYVKPFSRNRGEFNEILQLQQNLVPKELQDEHEEIKGIRDKLFAHNKLTWEELIFGPGTGFTVKGYEKVYLSRLIEPLKNLARKVHAAIMNEMSEIKKNGL
;
A
#
# COMPACT_ATOMS: atom_id res chain seq x y z
N MET A 1 -29.11 11.60 -5.97
CA MET A 1 -29.03 10.41 -5.11
C MET A 1 -27.95 9.50 -5.65
N THR A 2 -27.03 9.08 -4.81
CA THR A 2 -25.91 8.19 -5.18
C THR A 2 -26.43 6.77 -5.46
N THR A 3 -25.91 6.13 -6.49
CA THR A 3 -26.22 4.75 -6.83
C THR A 3 -25.06 3.82 -6.41
N PRO A 4 -25.31 2.49 -6.29
CA PRO A 4 -24.22 1.54 -6.02
C PRO A 4 -23.07 1.64 -7.02
N SER A 5 -23.34 1.85 -8.30
CA SER A 5 -22.31 2.01 -9.34
C SER A 5 -21.49 3.29 -9.17
N GLN A 6 -22.15 4.37 -8.77
CA GLN A 6 -21.46 5.64 -8.45
C GLN A 6 -20.58 5.51 -7.22
N GLU A 7 -21.01 4.74 -6.23
CA GLU A 7 -20.19 4.46 -5.05
C GLU A 7 -18.92 3.66 -5.41
N ILE A 8 -19.05 2.64 -6.26
CA ILE A 8 -17.90 1.88 -6.76
C ILE A 8 -16.96 2.80 -7.55
N TYR A 9 -17.49 3.65 -8.42
CA TYR A 9 -16.68 4.60 -9.19
C TYR A 9 -15.93 5.57 -8.27
N ALA A 10 -16.61 6.10 -7.25
CA ALA A 10 -15.98 6.99 -6.26
C ALA A 10 -14.88 6.27 -5.48
N PHE A 11 -15.10 5.01 -5.08
CA PHE A 11 -14.08 4.20 -4.43
C PHE A 11 -12.85 3.98 -5.34
N MET A 12 -13.08 3.69 -6.62
CA MET A 12 -12.00 3.56 -7.60
C MET A 12 -11.20 4.87 -7.74
N HIS A 13 -11.89 6.00 -7.73
CA HIS A 13 -11.23 7.32 -7.79
C HIS A 13 -10.37 7.58 -6.55
N LEU A 14 -10.87 7.25 -5.36
CA LEU A 14 -10.10 7.36 -4.11
C LEU A 14 -8.89 6.43 -4.12
N SER A 15 -9.06 5.22 -4.64
CA SER A 15 -7.98 4.24 -4.79
C SER A 15 -6.90 4.73 -5.75
N LEU A 16 -7.30 5.43 -6.82
CA LEU A 16 -6.38 6.07 -7.76
C LEU A 16 -5.53 7.12 -7.03
N SER A 17 -6.17 7.95 -6.21
CA SER A 17 -5.47 8.95 -5.38
C SER A 17 -4.50 8.30 -4.39
N ASP A 18 -4.86 7.15 -3.82
CA ASP A 18 -3.96 6.39 -2.96
C ASP A 18 -2.70 5.92 -3.73
N MET A 19 -2.85 5.46 -4.98
CA MET A 19 -1.69 5.10 -5.82
C MET A 19 -0.82 6.30 -6.17
N GLU A 20 -1.42 7.44 -6.46
CA GLU A 20 -0.69 8.70 -6.69
C GLU A 20 0.09 9.12 -5.45
N ARG A 21 -0.48 8.95 -4.27
CA ARG A 21 0.20 9.20 -2.99
C ARG A 21 1.42 8.30 -2.81
N VAL A 22 1.31 7.01 -3.16
CA VAL A 22 2.45 6.09 -3.14
C VAL A 22 3.58 6.63 -4.02
N LEU A 23 3.27 7.00 -5.25
CA LEU A 23 4.27 7.49 -6.21
C LEU A 23 4.91 8.81 -5.75
N ASN A 24 4.14 9.70 -5.15
CA ASN A 24 4.66 10.95 -4.58
C ASN A 24 5.57 10.68 -3.38
N SER A 25 5.19 9.79 -2.48
CA SER A 25 6.03 9.41 -1.33
C SER A 25 7.36 8.80 -1.79
N ILE A 26 7.34 7.94 -2.79
CA ILE A 26 8.56 7.34 -3.36
C ILE A 26 9.45 8.41 -3.99
N ARG A 27 8.87 9.33 -4.75
CA ARG A 27 9.63 10.44 -5.36
C ARG A 27 10.33 11.28 -4.28
N MET A 28 9.66 11.54 -3.17
CA MET A 28 10.24 12.29 -2.05
C MET A 28 11.34 11.49 -1.35
N ILE A 29 11.20 10.16 -1.21
CA ILE A 29 12.26 9.28 -0.72
C ILE A 29 13.50 9.40 -1.60
N GLU A 30 13.33 9.33 -2.91
CA GLU A 30 14.41 9.41 -3.88
C GLU A 30 15.12 10.78 -3.86
N GLY A 31 14.43 11.83 -3.43
CA GLY A 31 14.95 13.20 -3.37
C GLY A 31 15.51 13.64 -2.02
N THR A 32 15.49 12.80 -0.99
CA THR A 32 15.98 13.15 0.35
C THR A 32 17.12 12.26 0.80
N THR A 33 18.01 12.80 1.64
CA THR A 33 19.06 12.05 2.35
C THR A 33 18.73 11.81 3.82
N ASP A 34 17.62 12.38 4.30
CA ASP A 34 17.17 12.23 5.68
C ASP A 34 16.58 10.83 5.90
N GLU A 35 17.26 10.00 6.68
CA GLU A 35 16.86 8.61 6.94
C GLU A 35 15.53 8.51 7.67
N TYR A 36 15.26 9.40 8.62
CA TYR A 36 13.99 9.43 9.34
C TYR A 36 12.84 9.73 8.39
N LEU A 37 13.02 10.71 7.50
CA LEU A 37 12.01 11.09 6.51
C LEU A 37 11.78 9.95 5.51
N LYS A 38 12.83 9.28 5.05
CA LYS A 38 12.70 8.11 4.17
C LYS A 38 11.84 7.01 4.81
N GLU A 39 12.10 6.69 6.07
CA GLU A 39 11.33 5.66 6.80
C GLU A 39 9.86 6.08 6.93
N ALA A 40 9.59 7.33 7.30
CA ALA A 40 8.23 7.85 7.43
C ALA A 40 7.46 7.82 6.11
N LEU A 41 8.11 8.22 5.01
CA LEU A 41 7.53 8.22 3.67
C LEU A 41 7.31 6.80 3.16
N PHE A 42 8.21 5.87 3.46
CA PHE A 42 8.03 4.45 3.11
C PHE A 42 6.81 3.86 3.81
N ARG A 43 6.65 4.14 5.10
CA ARG A 43 5.45 3.70 5.85
C ARG A 43 4.18 4.28 5.24
N ASP A 44 4.18 5.56 4.91
CA ASP A 44 3.04 6.20 4.25
C ASP A 44 2.73 5.54 2.90
N ALA A 45 3.76 5.24 2.10
CA ALA A 45 3.61 4.58 0.81
C ALA A 45 3.01 3.17 0.96
N VAL A 46 3.50 2.36 1.89
CA VAL A 46 2.99 1.02 2.15
C VAL A 46 1.52 1.05 2.59
N ILE A 47 1.19 1.93 3.53
CA ILE A 47 -0.18 2.08 4.03
C ILE A 47 -1.12 2.52 2.91
N SER A 48 -0.72 3.51 2.13
CA SER A 48 -1.53 4.03 1.00
C SER A 48 -1.74 2.97 -0.08
N TYR A 49 -0.71 2.18 -0.38
CA TYR A 49 -0.80 1.10 -1.36
C TYR A 49 -1.79 0.00 -0.93
N VAL A 50 -1.72 -0.43 0.32
CA VAL A 50 -2.52 -1.57 0.82
C VAL A 50 -3.96 -1.16 1.13
N LYS A 51 -4.20 0.09 1.48
CA LYS A 51 -5.52 0.59 1.89
C LYS A 51 -6.66 0.21 0.93
N PRO A 52 -6.56 0.40 -0.39
CA PRO A 52 -7.65 0.02 -1.30
C PRO A 52 -7.85 -1.49 -1.43
N PHE A 53 -6.82 -2.29 -1.16
CA PHE A 53 -6.92 -3.75 -1.16
C PHE A 53 -7.47 -4.31 0.15
N SER A 54 -7.62 -3.46 1.17
CA SER A 54 -8.24 -3.83 2.44
C SER A 54 -9.75 -3.70 2.32
N ARG A 55 -10.46 -4.41 3.19
CA ARG A 55 -11.91 -4.38 3.22
C ARG A 55 -12.39 -3.01 3.72
N ASN A 56 -13.05 -2.26 2.84
CA ASN A 56 -13.72 -1.01 3.14
C ASN A 56 -15.23 -1.22 3.04
N ARG A 57 -16.00 -0.39 3.72
CA ARG A 57 -17.46 -0.46 3.73
C ARG A 57 -18.04 0.81 3.13
N GLY A 58 -18.98 0.64 2.21
CA GLY A 58 -19.75 1.72 1.61
C GLY A 58 -21.15 1.81 2.20
N GLU A 59 -21.92 2.74 1.69
CA GLU A 59 -23.32 2.91 2.02
C GLU A 59 -24.20 1.86 1.32
N PHE A 60 -23.94 1.62 0.05
CA PHE A 60 -24.69 0.68 -0.79
C PHE A 60 -23.99 -0.65 -0.99
N ASN A 61 -22.67 -0.67 -0.90
CA ASN A 61 -21.86 -1.87 -1.06
C ASN A 61 -21.27 -2.27 0.28
N GLU A 62 -21.54 -3.47 0.72
CA GLU A 62 -20.99 -4.00 1.98
C GLU A 62 -19.47 -4.12 1.95
N ILE A 63 -18.92 -4.36 0.75
CA ILE A 63 -17.49 -4.53 0.55
C ILE A 63 -17.06 -3.67 -0.63
N LEU A 64 -16.18 -2.71 -0.34
CA LEU A 64 -15.43 -1.95 -1.33
C LEU A 64 -13.95 -2.31 -1.19
N GLN A 65 -13.42 -2.99 -2.19
CA GLN A 65 -12.07 -3.53 -2.15
C GLN A 65 -11.55 -3.75 -3.58
N LEU A 66 -10.30 -3.34 -3.85
CA LEU A 66 -9.66 -3.68 -5.10
C LEU A 66 -9.41 -5.18 -5.19
N GLN A 67 -9.71 -5.75 -6.35
CA GLN A 67 -9.47 -7.16 -6.61
C GLN A 67 -8.00 -7.44 -6.90
N GLN A 68 -7.51 -8.59 -6.47
CA GLN A 68 -6.11 -8.97 -6.71
C GLN A 68 -5.77 -9.14 -8.19
N ASN A 69 -6.76 -9.36 -9.05
CA ASN A 69 -6.55 -9.45 -10.50
C ASN A 69 -6.09 -8.13 -11.14
N LEU A 70 -6.19 -7.00 -10.42
CA LEU A 70 -5.62 -5.72 -10.85
C LEU A 70 -4.10 -5.68 -10.70
N VAL A 71 -3.53 -6.61 -9.93
CA VAL A 71 -2.08 -6.74 -9.75
C VAL A 71 -1.54 -7.71 -10.80
N PRO A 72 -0.51 -7.34 -11.59
CA PRO A 72 0.09 -8.25 -12.55
C PRO A 72 0.62 -9.52 -11.87
N LYS A 73 0.51 -10.66 -12.56
CA LYS A 73 0.95 -11.96 -12.02
C LYS A 73 2.41 -11.95 -11.58
N GLU A 74 3.27 -11.31 -12.34
CA GLU A 74 4.71 -11.20 -12.07
C GLU A 74 5.03 -10.36 -10.83
N LEU A 75 4.07 -9.61 -10.30
CA LEU A 75 4.23 -8.77 -9.11
C LEU A 75 3.41 -9.23 -7.91
N GLN A 76 2.77 -10.41 -7.98
CA GLN A 76 1.93 -10.92 -6.90
C GLN A 76 2.73 -11.19 -5.61
N ASP A 77 3.95 -11.72 -5.73
CA ASP A 77 4.80 -12.01 -4.57
C ASP A 77 5.15 -10.72 -3.83
N GLU A 78 5.55 -9.69 -4.55
CA GLU A 78 5.85 -8.37 -4.00
C GLU A 78 4.60 -7.73 -3.39
N HIS A 79 3.45 -7.88 -4.03
CA HIS A 79 2.17 -7.40 -3.51
C HIS A 79 1.86 -8.03 -2.14
N GLU A 80 1.97 -9.35 -2.02
CA GLU A 80 1.73 -10.06 -0.77
C GLU A 80 2.76 -9.68 0.31
N GLU A 81 4.02 -9.48 -0.08
CA GLU A 81 5.05 -9.03 0.86
C GLU A 81 4.75 -7.65 1.42
N ILE A 82 4.34 -6.71 0.58
CA ILE A 82 3.98 -5.34 1.00
C ILE A 82 2.75 -5.35 1.91
N LYS A 83 1.76 -6.19 1.64
CA LYS A 83 0.62 -6.40 2.54
C LYS A 83 1.06 -6.90 3.91
N GLY A 84 1.99 -7.86 3.93
CA GLY A 84 2.56 -8.38 5.17
C GLY A 84 3.31 -7.33 5.97
N ILE A 85 4.04 -6.46 5.31
CA ILE A 85 4.74 -5.33 5.96
C ILE A 85 3.73 -4.37 6.60
N ARG A 86 2.66 -4.03 5.89
CA ARG A 86 1.61 -3.18 6.45
C ARG A 86 1.05 -3.77 7.74
N ASP A 87 0.77 -5.06 7.75
CA ASP A 87 0.24 -5.73 8.93
C ASP A 87 1.22 -5.67 10.11
N LYS A 88 2.51 -5.82 9.86
CA LYS A 88 3.56 -5.66 10.87
C LYS A 88 3.68 -4.23 11.38
N LEU A 89 3.53 -3.22 10.52
CA LEU A 89 3.57 -1.81 10.92
C LEU A 89 2.43 -1.44 11.88
N PHE A 90 1.27 -2.08 11.74
CA PHE A 90 0.13 -1.88 12.63
C PHE A 90 0.14 -2.78 13.87
N ALA A 91 0.79 -3.93 13.79
CA ALA A 91 0.78 -4.93 14.85
C ALA A 91 1.95 -4.72 15.83
N HIS A 92 2.05 -3.54 16.43
CA HIS A 92 3.10 -3.22 17.41
C HIS A 92 3.18 -4.19 18.60
N ASN A 93 2.15 -5.01 18.81
CA ASN A 93 2.04 -5.93 19.94
C ASN A 93 2.42 -7.38 19.58
N LYS A 94 2.77 -7.66 18.33
CA LYS A 94 3.20 -9.00 17.89
C LYS A 94 4.70 -9.01 17.61
N LEU A 95 5.49 -8.77 18.64
CA LEU A 95 6.93 -8.97 18.56
C LEU A 95 7.22 -10.47 18.60
N THR A 96 7.87 -10.99 17.58
CA THR A 96 8.44 -12.33 17.61
C THR A 96 9.86 -12.24 18.17
N TRP A 97 10.35 -13.31 18.77
CA TRP A 97 11.72 -13.35 19.30
C TRP A 97 12.78 -13.10 18.21
N GLU A 98 12.47 -13.40 16.98
CA GLU A 98 13.33 -13.17 15.82
C GLU A 98 13.52 -11.67 15.50
N GLU A 99 12.58 -10.85 15.93
CA GLU A 99 12.58 -9.40 15.71
C GLU A 99 13.33 -8.63 16.81
N LEU A 100 13.64 -9.30 17.90
CA LEU A 100 14.34 -8.71 19.03
C LEU A 100 15.84 -8.99 18.93
N ILE A 101 16.64 -7.94 19.03
CA ILE A 101 18.10 -8.04 19.09
C ILE A 101 18.54 -7.65 20.49
N PHE A 102 19.07 -8.62 21.23
CA PHE A 102 19.62 -8.38 22.55
C PHE A 102 21.08 -7.96 22.43
N GLY A 103 21.39 -6.78 22.96
CA GLY A 103 22.75 -6.25 23.05
C GLY A 103 23.47 -6.70 24.33
N PRO A 104 24.75 -6.35 24.48
CA PRO A 104 25.47 -6.58 25.70
C PRO A 104 24.83 -5.79 26.84
N GLY A 105 24.51 -6.46 27.96
CA GLY A 105 23.77 -5.89 29.07
C GLY A 105 22.31 -6.27 29.09
N THR A 106 21.45 -5.40 29.67
CA THR A 106 20.02 -5.64 29.82
C THR A 106 19.16 -5.03 28.72
N GLY A 107 19.80 -4.38 27.73
CA GLY A 107 19.09 -3.71 26.64
C GLY A 107 18.78 -4.61 25.46
N PHE A 108 17.73 -4.29 24.75
CA PHE A 108 17.39 -4.90 23.46
C PHE A 108 16.92 -3.83 22.47
N THR A 109 17.06 -4.13 21.19
CA THR A 109 16.49 -3.31 20.11
C THR A 109 15.56 -4.16 19.25
N VAL A 110 14.54 -3.52 18.72
CA VAL A 110 13.67 -4.16 17.72
C VAL A 110 14.36 -4.07 16.37
N LYS A 111 14.36 -5.17 15.64
CA LYS A 111 14.92 -5.21 14.29
C LYS A 111 14.27 -4.14 13.42
N GLY A 112 15.08 -3.26 12.83
CA GLY A 112 14.60 -2.15 11.99
C GLY A 112 14.06 -2.65 10.65
N TYR A 113 12.79 -2.97 10.60
CA TYR A 113 12.14 -3.45 9.38
C TYR A 113 12.24 -2.45 8.24
N GLU A 114 12.02 -1.18 8.52
CA GLU A 114 11.97 -0.13 7.51
C GLU A 114 13.25 -0.05 6.69
N LYS A 115 14.41 -0.13 7.31
CA LYS A 115 15.70 -0.05 6.60
C LYS A 115 15.95 -1.23 5.67
N VAL A 116 15.56 -2.44 6.08
CA VAL A 116 15.73 -3.65 5.27
C VAL A 116 14.85 -3.59 4.03
N TYR A 117 13.61 -3.14 4.19
CA TYR A 117 12.65 -3.10 3.11
C TYR A 117 12.82 -1.90 2.18
N LEU A 118 13.29 -0.76 2.69
CA LEU A 118 13.50 0.46 1.91
C LEU A 118 14.37 0.22 0.68
N SER A 119 15.54 -0.40 0.86
CA SER A 119 16.48 -0.62 -0.25
C SER A 119 15.99 -1.63 -1.27
N ARG A 120 15.14 -2.59 -0.85
CA ARG A 120 14.71 -3.71 -1.70
C ARG A 120 13.35 -3.50 -2.33
N LEU A 121 12.44 -2.81 -1.66
CA LEU A 121 11.03 -2.76 -2.05
C LEU A 121 10.57 -1.42 -2.67
N ILE A 122 11.44 -0.41 -2.72
CA ILE A 122 11.09 0.88 -3.35
C ILE A 122 10.72 0.68 -4.83
N GLU A 123 11.57 0.01 -5.61
CA GLU A 123 11.29 -0.21 -7.03
C GLU A 123 10.09 -1.13 -7.27
N PRO A 124 9.96 -2.28 -6.59
CA PRO A 124 8.74 -3.08 -6.69
C PRO A 124 7.47 -2.33 -6.31
N LEU A 125 7.48 -1.55 -5.23
CA LEU A 125 6.33 -0.76 -4.81
C LEU A 125 5.96 0.31 -5.85
N LYS A 126 6.96 0.96 -6.43
CA LYS A 126 6.77 1.93 -7.51
C LYS A 126 6.12 1.28 -8.74
N ASN A 127 6.61 0.11 -9.15
CA ASN A 127 6.05 -0.64 -10.27
C ASN A 127 4.61 -1.09 -9.98
N LEU A 128 4.35 -1.62 -8.79
CA LEU A 128 3.01 -2.00 -8.35
C LEU A 128 2.04 -0.81 -8.41
N ALA A 129 2.43 0.32 -7.83
CA ALA A 129 1.58 1.50 -7.83
C ALA A 129 1.26 2.00 -9.24
N ARG A 130 2.23 2.00 -10.14
CA ARG A 130 2.04 2.38 -11.56
C ARG A 130 1.09 1.43 -12.28
N LYS A 131 1.29 0.13 -12.12
CA LYS A 131 0.46 -0.89 -12.78
C LYS A 131 -0.97 -0.91 -12.24
N VAL A 132 -1.12 -0.82 -10.93
CA VAL A 132 -2.45 -0.74 -10.29
C VAL A 132 -3.16 0.56 -10.67
N HIS A 133 -2.45 1.68 -10.70
CA HIS A 133 -2.98 2.97 -11.17
C HIS A 133 -3.58 2.84 -12.58
N ALA A 134 -2.82 2.28 -13.52
CA ALA A 134 -3.28 2.07 -14.89
C ALA A 134 -4.48 1.13 -14.95
N ALA A 135 -4.48 0.05 -14.18
CA ALA A 135 -5.59 -0.90 -14.11
C ALA A 135 -6.88 -0.25 -13.55
N ILE A 136 -6.76 0.58 -12.52
CA ILE A 136 -7.88 1.34 -11.95
C ILE A 136 -8.47 2.29 -13.00
N MET A 137 -7.63 3.00 -13.75
CA MET A 137 -8.10 3.90 -14.81
C MET A 137 -8.89 3.15 -15.87
N ASN A 138 -8.45 1.96 -16.27
CA ASN A 138 -9.16 1.12 -17.22
C ASN A 138 -10.52 0.68 -16.66
N GLU A 139 -10.59 0.23 -15.42
CA GLU A 139 -11.84 -0.15 -14.76
C GLU A 139 -12.81 1.03 -14.67
N MET A 140 -12.33 2.22 -14.33
CA MET A 140 -13.14 3.43 -14.27
C MET A 140 -13.73 3.78 -15.65
N SER A 141 -12.93 3.64 -16.72
CA SER A 141 -13.40 3.83 -18.09
C SER A 141 -14.52 2.87 -18.44
N GLU A 142 -14.39 1.60 -18.09
CA GLU A 142 -15.42 0.59 -18.35
C GLU A 142 -16.71 0.86 -17.57
N ILE A 143 -16.62 1.21 -16.31
CA ILE A 143 -17.76 1.61 -15.49
C ILE A 143 -18.50 2.80 -16.13
N LYS A 144 -17.75 3.78 -16.60
CA LYS A 144 -18.28 4.99 -17.24
C LYS A 144 -19.01 4.69 -18.55
N LYS A 145 -18.46 3.79 -19.37
CA LYS A 145 -19.09 3.34 -20.62
C LYS A 145 -20.43 2.62 -20.40
N ASN A 146 -20.53 1.88 -19.31
CA ASN A 146 -21.73 1.11 -18.95
C ASN A 146 -22.81 1.96 -18.28
N GLY A 147 -22.56 3.26 -18.08
CA GLY A 147 -23.48 4.22 -17.46
C GLY A 147 -23.36 4.29 -15.95
N LEU A 148 -23.25 5.50 -15.46
CA LEU A 148 -23.23 5.78 -14.03
C LEU A 148 -24.63 6.17 -13.50
#